data_85f959854fa96a61aa8ebe9ed220a125
#
_entry.id   85f959854fa96a61aa8ebe9ed220a125
#
_cell.length_a   1.000
_cell.length_b   1.000
_cell.length_c   1.000
_cell.angle_alpha   90.00
_cell.angle_beta   90.00
_cell.angle_gamma   90.00
#
_symmetry.space_group_name_H-M   'P 1'
#
loop_
_entity.id
_entity.type
_entity.pdbx_description
1 polymer ?
#
loop_
_entity_poly.entity_id
_entity_poly.type
_entity_poly.pdbx_seq_one_letter_code
_entity_poly.pdbx_strand_id
1 'polypeptide(L)'
;MKRLVALMLALVMSLALVACGSKPAETPSDNSDATENTDGIKIGIITLNMEAQYWLDVVAGLRSVIESNGGTVVHYSSENDVQKAVQQIEDMIVKEFDYIAVTCVDKQGLHPALVQAHDAGIPVITYDKTTDDTDLVLTQIQTNDYDIGFYMGNLMAEYLKEEGKVMSVTTPSVSVSDRNRGFQEAIDQYPNMELIMGEAANALAETTLPVVESILQVNPDVIGWLGISETQSMGAISAIEAAGMLGQVTIIDMSASPTSLSFVKEGKQEVTIDQQAYQIGVLIGESALKNSNGEDVESYIAVPWYAITKDNVEEYEAMVAERSK
;
A
#
# COMPACT_ATOMS: atom_id res chain seq x y z
N MET A 1 20.47 -29.12 -61.18
CA MET A 1 19.67 -29.40 -62.38
C MET A 1 18.34 -28.67 -62.25
N LYS A 2 18.22 -27.62 -63.00
CA LYS A 2 17.18 -27.33 -63.98
C LYS A 2 15.79 -27.19 -63.34
N ARG A 3 15.25 -25.99 -63.14
CA ARG A 3 14.56 -25.13 -64.15
C ARG A 3 13.24 -25.71 -64.60
N LEU A 4 12.24 -24.83 -64.54
CA LEU A 4 10.94 -24.77 -65.22
C LEU A 4 9.84 -25.61 -64.53
N VAL A 5 8.68 -25.06 -64.27
CA VAL A 5 7.75 -24.43 -65.19
C VAL A 5 6.94 -23.36 -64.45
N ALA A 6 7.01 -22.19 -65.01
CA ALA A 6 6.09 -21.09 -64.81
C ALA A 6 4.93 -21.24 -65.82
N LEU A 7 3.87 -20.49 -65.53
CA LEU A 7 2.77 -20.14 -66.47
C LEU A 7 1.68 -21.19 -66.72
N MET A 8 0.51 -20.80 -66.39
CA MET A 8 -0.76 -20.71 -67.13
C MET A 8 -1.90 -20.71 -66.15
N LEU A 9 -2.91 -19.97 -66.14
CA LEU A 9 -3.49 -19.09 -67.14
C LEU A 9 -4.43 -18.13 -66.43
N ALA A 10 -4.37 -16.93 -66.82
CA ALA A 10 -5.42 -15.94 -66.72
C ALA A 10 -6.62 -16.33 -67.57
N LEU A 11 -7.71 -15.67 -67.26
CA LEU A 11 -8.84 -15.41 -68.15
C LEU A 11 -9.98 -16.41 -68.25
N VAL A 12 -11.09 -16.11 -67.50
CA VAL A 12 -12.41 -16.07 -68.16
C VAL A 12 -13.18 -14.89 -67.57
N MET A 13 -13.26 -13.80 -68.27
CA MET A 13 -14.36 -12.84 -68.25
C MET A 13 -15.47 -13.38 -69.10
N SER A 14 -16.73 -13.28 -68.64
CA SER A 14 -17.87 -12.93 -69.52
C SER A 14 -19.08 -12.63 -68.64
N LEU A 15 -19.39 -11.42 -68.60
CA LEU A 15 -20.68 -10.72 -68.90
C LEU A 15 -21.95 -11.59 -68.89
N ALA A 16 -22.87 -11.19 -68.02
CA ALA A 16 -24.28 -11.14 -68.33
C ALA A 16 -24.91 -9.94 -67.62
N LEU A 17 -25.17 -8.89 -68.36
CA LEU A 17 -26.10 -7.80 -68.08
C LEU A 17 -27.50 -8.30 -68.39
N VAL A 18 -28.42 -8.23 -67.44
CA VAL A 18 -29.85 -7.99 -67.70
C VAL A 18 -30.39 -7.05 -66.65
N ALA A 19 -30.85 -5.92 -67.13
CA ALA A 19 -31.55 -4.88 -66.41
C ALA A 19 -32.97 -5.32 -66.05
N CYS A 20 -33.46 -4.87 -64.90
CA CYS A 20 -34.79 -4.27 -64.76
C CYS A 20 -34.89 -3.56 -63.43
N GLY A 21 -35.31 -2.33 -63.46
CA GLY A 21 -35.33 -1.39 -62.37
C GLY A 21 -36.43 -1.61 -61.31
N SER A 22 -36.20 -1.07 -60.17
CA SER A 22 -37.19 -0.43 -59.32
C SER A 22 -36.46 0.35 -58.20
N LYS A 23 -36.91 1.55 -57.99
CA LYS A 23 -36.75 2.56 -56.97
C LYS A 23 -35.63 2.41 -55.90
N PRO A 24 -34.91 3.50 -55.58
CA PRO A 24 -33.99 3.54 -54.43
C PRO A 24 -34.79 3.48 -53.12
N ALA A 25 -34.56 2.45 -52.35
CA ALA A 25 -34.91 2.43 -50.94
C ALA A 25 -33.78 3.15 -50.19
N GLU A 26 -34.15 4.11 -49.36
CA GLU A 26 -33.30 4.81 -48.46
C GLU A 26 -32.55 3.81 -47.59
N THR A 27 -31.24 3.88 -47.65
CA THR A 27 -30.37 3.16 -46.72
C THR A 27 -30.45 3.89 -45.38
N PRO A 28 -30.79 3.24 -44.27
CA PRO A 28 -30.47 3.81 -42.98
C PRO A 28 -28.94 3.77 -42.83
N SER A 29 -28.32 4.92 -42.80
CA SER A 29 -26.97 5.07 -42.28
C SER A 29 -27.06 4.85 -40.79
N ASP A 30 -26.95 3.60 -40.35
CA ASP A 30 -26.68 3.26 -38.98
C ASP A 30 -25.17 3.05 -38.85
N ASN A 31 -24.47 4.16 -38.82
CA ASN A 31 -23.13 4.26 -38.27
C ASN A 31 -23.30 4.76 -36.84
N SER A 32 -23.86 3.95 -35.99
CA SER A 32 -23.54 4.01 -34.59
C SER A 32 -22.25 3.19 -34.38
N ASP A 33 -21.11 3.75 -34.75
CA ASP A 33 -19.91 3.58 -33.96
C ASP A 33 -20.26 4.19 -32.57
N ALA A 34 -21.01 3.44 -31.81
CA ALA A 34 -20.94 3.56 -30.37
C ALA A 34 -19.52 3.08 -30.04
N THR A 35 -18.55 4.01 -30.08
CA THR A 35 -17.46 3.97 -29.16
C THR A 35 -18.15 3.84 -27.80
N GLU A 36 -18.10 2.64 -27.22
CA GLU A 36 -18.26 2.49 -25.78
C GLU A 36 -17.21 3.45 -25.20
N ASN A 37 -17.67 4.66 -24.90
CA ASN A 37 -16.98 5.54 -23.98
C ASN A 37 -17.07 4.83 -22.63
N THR A 38 -16.14 3.92 -22.40
CA THR A 38 -15.85 3.43 -21.05
C THR A 38 -15.04 4.52 -20.36
N ASP A 39 -15.70 5.67 -20.12
CA ASP A 39 -15.13 6.81 -19.38
C ASP A 39 -15.02 6.50 -17.89
N GLY A 40 -14.47 5.33 -17.56
CA GLY A 40 -14.06 5.01 -16.21
C GLY A 40 -12.72 5.69 -15.90
N ILE A 41 -12.55 6.19 -14.68
CA ILE A 41 -11.33 6.81 -14.18
C ILE A 41 -10.12 5.90 -14.41
N LYS A 42 -9.06 6.44 -15.01
CA LYS A 42 -7.75 5.80 -15.14
C LYS A 42 -6.81 6.36 -14.07
N ILE A 43 -6.54 5.58 -13.03
CA ILE A 43 -5.66 5.98 -11.92
C ILE A 43 -4.38 5.15 -11.90
N GLY A 44 -3.24 5.83 -11.73
CA GLY A 44 -1.97 5.19 -11.44
C GLY A 44 -1.67 5.20 -9.95
N ILE A 45 -1.19 4.10 -9.40
CA ILE A 45 -0.75 4.03 -8.00
C ILE A 45 0.71 3.59 -7.92
N ILE A 46 1.53 4.37 -7.18
CA ILE A 46 2.94 4.08 -6.92
C ILE A 46 3.09 3.64 -5.47
N THR A 47 3.52 2.38 -5.28
CA THR A 47 3.89 1.81 -3.97
C THR A 47 5.40 1.77 -3.78
N LEU A 48 5.88 1.48 -2.58
CA LEU A 48 7.32 1.33 -2.32
C LEU A 48 7.90 0.02 -2.87
N ASN A 49 7.11 -1.07 -2.86
CA ASN A 49 7.47 -2.35 -3.45
C ASN A 49 6.19 -3.12 -3.86
N MET A 50 6.34 -4.26 -4.52
CA MET A 50 5.23 -5.13 -4.94
C MET A 50 5.12 -6.42 -4.13
N GLU A 51 5.88 -6.57 -3.07
CA GLU A 51 6.03 -7.83 -2.33
C GLU A 51 5.33 -7.80 -0.97
N ALA A 52 5.41 -6.66 -0.26
CA ALA A 52 4.79 -6.54 1.05
C ALA A 52 3.26 -6.55 0.96
N GLN A 53 2.62 -7.38 1.79
CA GLN A 53 1.16 -7.54 1.83
C GLN A 53 0.44 -6.19 2.00
N TYR A 54 0.98 -5.30 2.84
CA TYR A 54 0.46 -3.94 3.03
C TYR A 54 0.18 -3.21 1.70
N TRP A 55 1.15 -3.20 0.78
CA TRP A 55 0.99 -2.50 -0.51
C TRP A 55 -0.01 -3.21 -1.43
N LEU A 56 -0.03 -4.54 -1.40
CA LEU A 56 -0.99 -5.33 -2.16
C LEU A 56 -2.42 -5.06 -1.68
N ASP A 57 -2.63 -4.91 -0.38
CA ASP A 57 -3.93 -4.61 0.20
C ASP A 57 -4.39 -3.19 -0.15
N VAL A 58 -3.49 -2.18 -0.14
CA VAL A 58 -3.82 -0.82 -0.62
C VAL A 58 -4.29 -0.87 -2.08
N VAL A 59 -3.55 -1.56 -2.94
CA VAL A 59 -3.92 -1.69 -4.37
C VAL A 59 -5.23 -2.44 -4.54
N ALA A 60 -5.48 -3.49 -3.76
CA ALA A 60 -6.73 -4.24 -3.80
C ALA A 60 -7.93 -3.37 -3.38
N GLY A 61 -7.78 -2.57 -2.33
CA GLY A 61 -8.81 -1.61 -1.89
C GLY A 61 -9.11 -0.57 -2.97
N LEU A 62 -8.08 0.00 -3.60
CA LEU A 62 -8.25 0.95 -4.70
C LEU A 62 -8.98 0.31 -5.89
N ARG A 63 -8.59 -0.90 -6.29
CA ARG A 63 -9.23 -1.64 -7.38
C ARG A 63 -10.68 -1.94 -7.11
N SER A 64 -11.02 -2.33 -5.87
CA SER A 64 -12.40 -2.64 -5.49
C SER A 64 -13.36 -1.47 -5.73
N VAL A 65 -12.86 -0.23 -5.65
CA VAL A 65 -13.65 0.98 -5.91
C VAL A 65 -13.61 1.35 -7.39
N ILE A 66 -12.42 1.51 -7.96
CA ILE A 66 -12.27 2.05 -9.32
C ILE A 66 -12.77 1.07 -10.36
N GLU A 67 -12.41 -0.22 -10.29
CA GLU A 67 -12.81 -1.23 -11.30
C GLU A 67 -14.32 -1.55 -11.21
N SER A 68 -14.92 -1.51 -10.01
CA SER A 68 -16.38 -1.67 -9.87
C SER A 68 -17.19 -0.49 -10.44
N ASN A 69 -16.53 0.66 -10.65
CA ASN A 69 -17.10 1.83 -11.32
C ASN A 69 -16.62 1.98 -12.79
N GLY A 70 -16.14 0.88 -13.40
CA GLY A 70 -15.74 0.84 -14.80
C GLY A 70 -14.39 1.48 -15.12
N GLY A 71 -13.61 1.89 -14.10
CA GLY A 71 -12.29 2.48 -14.26
C GLY A 71 -11.16 1.47 -14.34
N THR A 72 -9.94 1.97 -14.40
CA THR A 72 -8.71 1.16 -14.54
C THR A 72 -7.67 1.60 -13.53
N VAL A 73 -7.05 0.63 -12.83
CA VAL A 73 -5.95 0.85 -11.90
C VAL A 73 -4.66 0.28 -12.48
N VAL A 74 -3.63 1.12 -12.60
CA VAL A 74 -2.29 0.70 -13.02
C VAL A 74 -1.33 0.80 -11.84
N HIS A 75 -0.73 -0.32 -11.43
CA HIS A 75 0.17 -0.40 -10.29
C HIS A 75 1.63 -0.28 -10.71
N TYR A 76 2.35 0.62 -10.08
CA TYR A 76 3.79 0.86 -10.21
C TYR A 76 4.50 0.65 -8.88
N SER A 77 5.78 0.36 -8.93
CA SER A 77 6.65 0.31 -7.74
C SER A 77 7.83 1.24 -7.90
N SER A 78 8.04 2.11 -6.93
CA SER A 78 9.23 2.97 -6.88
C SER A 78 10.48 2.23 -6.42
N GLU A 79 10.36 1.05 -5.80
CA GLU A 79 11.47 0.30 -5.17
C GLU A 79 12.27 1.15 -4.16
N ASN A 80 11.57 2.03 -3.43
CA ASN A 80 12.14 3.03 -2.53
C ASN A 80 13.10 4.03 -3.22
N ASP A 81 13.03 4.18 -4.53
CA ASP A 81 13.82 5.12 -5.32
C ASP A 81 12.95 6.32 -5.73
N VAL A 82 13.30 7.50 -5.23
CA VAL A 82 12.58 8.75 -5.53
C VAL A 82 12.68 9.12 -7.01
N GLN A 83 13.81 8.86 -7.67
CA GLN A 83 13.97 9.17 -9.10
C GLN A 83 13.05 8.28 -9.95
N LYS A 84 12.89 7.02 -9.54
CA LYS A 84 11.96 6.11 -10.18
C LYS A 84 10.50 6.56 -9.99
N ALA A 85 10.13 7.02 -8.78
CA ALA A 85 8.82 7.58 -8.53
C ALA A 85 8.55 8.82 -9.40
N VAL A 86 9.52 9.74 -9.50
CA VAL A 86 9.44 10.92 -10.38
C VAL A 86 9.21 10.51 -11.84
N GLN A 87 10.01 9.58 -12.38
CA GLN A 87 9.84 9.10 -13.76
C GLN A 87 8.46 8.47 -14.00
N GLN A 88 7.94 7.73 -13.00
CA GLN A 88 6.62 7.11 -13.09
C GLN A 88 5.50 8.15 -13.11
N ILE A 89 5.61 9.22 -12.32
CA ILE A 89 4.66 10.35 -12.36
C ILE A 89 4.73 11.04 -13.74
N GLU A 90 5.92 11.36 -14.23
CA GLU A 90 6.11 11.96 -15.57
C GLU A 90 5.52 11.08 -16.68
N ASP A 91 5.72 9.77 -16.59
CA ASP A 91 5.12 8.80 -17.52
C ASP A 91 3.58 8.79 -17.47
N MET A 92 2.99 8.92 -16.27
CA MET A 92 1.55 8.98 -16.10
C MET A 92 0.97 10.28 -16.66
N ILE A 93 1.68 11.40 -16.51
CA ILE A 93 1.30 12.68 -17.12
C ILE A 93 1.25 12.54 -18.64
N VAL A 94 2.32 12.00 -19.26
CA VAL A 94 2.39 11.80 -20.72
C VAL A 94 1.31 10.83 -21.23
N LYS A 95 0.93 9.84 -20.42
CA LYS A 95 -0.12 8.85 -20.76
C LYS A 95 -1.53 9.30 -20.39
N GLU A 96 -1.69 10.55 -19.99
CA GLU A 96 -2.98 11.19 -19.68
C GLU A 96 -3.79 10.36 -18.67
N PHE A 97 -3.19 10.06 -17.51
CA PHE A 97 -3.94 9.50 -16.39
C PHE A 97 -4.85 10.56 -15.78
N ASP A 98 -6.03 10.15 -15.30
CA ASP A 98 -6.97 11.06 -14.65
C ASP A 98 -6.56 11.38 -13.22
N TYR A 99 -5.91 10.44 -12.52
CA TYR A 99 -5.43 10.57 -11.14
C TYR A 99 -4.11 9.85 -10.94
N ILE A 100 -3.32 10.35 -10.00
CA ILE A 100 -2.08 9.71 -9.53
C ILE A 100 -2.16 9.54 -8.02
N ALA A 101 -2.01 8.30 -7.51
CA ALA A 101 -1.84 8.02 -6.10
C ALA A 101 -0.37 7.67 -5.84
N VAL A 102 0.27 8.31 -4.84
CA VAL A 102 1.69 8.08 -4.56
C VAL A 102 2.00 8.12 -3.06
N THR A 103 2.80 7.16 -2.59
CA THR A 103 3.46 7.26 -1.28
C THR A 103 4.81 7.97 -1.45
N CYS A 104 5.04 9.02 -0.64
CA CYS A 104 6.24 9.86 -0.79
C CYS A 104 7.49 9.15 -0.28
N VAL A 105 8.37 8.71 -1.19
CA VAL A 105 9.68 8.14 -0.84
C VAL A 105 10.56 9.18 -0.15
N ASP A 106 10.59 10.39 -0.74
CA ASP A 106 11.31 11.56 -0.23
C ASP A 106 10.50 12.83 -0.59
N LYS A 107 10.18 13.62 0.41
CA LYS A 107 9.30 14.80 0.23
C LYS A 107 9.90 15.84 -0.71
N GLN A 108 11.20 16.13 -0.56
CA GLN A 108 11.88 17.15 -1.38
C GLN A 108 12.14 16.64 -2.80
N GLY A 109 12.55 15.38 -2.93
CA GLY A 109 12.82 14.77 -4.23
C GLY A 109 11.57 14.58 -5.08
N LEU A 110 10.39 14.42 -4.46
CA LEU A 110 9.13 14.24 -5.18
C LEU A 110 8.51 15.58 -5.61
N HIS A 111 8.81 16.70 -4.92
CA HIS A 111 8.25 18.02 -5.18
C HIS A 111 8.21 18.41 -6.67
N PRO A 112 9.29 18.28 -7.47
CA PRO A 112 9.24 18.67 -8.89
C PRO A 112 8.21 17.92 -9.70
N ALA A 113 7.98 16.65 -9.42
CA ALA A 113 6.98 15.82 -10.11
C ALA A 113 5.55 16.18 -9.67
N LEU A 114 5.34 16.55 -8.40
CA LEU A 114 4.05 17.05 -7.92
C LEU A 114 3.69 18.37 -8.62
N VAL A 115 4.64 19.29 -8.78
CA VAL A 115 4.45 20.54 -9.56
C VAL A 115 4.06 20.23 -11.00
N GLN A 116 4.74 19.29 -11.67
CA GLN A 116 4.43 18.91 -13.05
C GLN A 116 3.02 18.31 -13.18
N ALA A 117 2.61 17.44 -12.25
CA ALA A 117 1.26 16.85 -12.25
C ALA A 117 0.20 17.94 -12.03
N HIS A 118 0.43 18.85 -11.06
CA HIS A 118 -0.44 19.99 -10.79
C HIS A 118 -0.59 20.89 -12.02
N ASP A 119 0.50 21.26 -12.68
CA ASP A 119 0.50 22.11 -13.90
C ASP A 119 -0.18 21.43 -15.09
N ALA A 120 -0.13 20.09 -15.14
CA ALA A 120 -0.85 19.28 -16.11
C ALA A 120 -2.35 19.12 -15.78
N GLY A 121 -2.79 19.58 -14.61
CA GLY A 121 -4.17 19.46 -14.16
C GLY A 121 -4.56 18.04 -13.70
N ILE A 122 -3.58 17.18 -13.38
CA ILE A 122 -3.80 15.83 -12.88
C ILE A 122 -3.79 15.84 -11.36
N PRO A 123 -4.93 15.56 -10.69
CA PRO A 123 -4.98 15.52 -9.23
C PRO A 123 -4.11 14.39 -8.67
N VAL A 124 -3.30 14.73 -7.67
CA VAL A 124 -2.45 13.78 -6.97
C VAL A 124 -3.04 13.49 -5.58
N ILE A 125 -3.07 12.22 -5.19
CA ILE A 125 -3.45 11.75 -3.85
C ILE A 125 -2.19 11.17 -3.22
N THR A 126 -1.76 11.73 -2.08
CA THR A 126 -0.67 11.11 -1.31
C THR A 126 -1.24 10.22 -0.22
N TYR A 127 -0.57 9.11 0.06
CA TYR A 127 -1.03 8.16 1.07
C TYR A 127 0.15 7.51 1.81
N ASP A 128 -0.09 7.00 3.02
CA ASP A 128 0.93 6.40 3.91
C ASP A 128 2.02 7.42 4.29
N LYS A 129 2.99 7.64 3.42
CA LYS A 129 3.96 8.74 3.54
C LYS A 129 3.48 9.91 2.71
N THR A 130 3.16 11.00 3.37
CA THR A 130 2.57 12.20 2.77
C THR A 130 3.64 13.26 2.45
N THR A 131 3.24 14.32 1.76
CA THR A 131 4.10 15.44 1.40
C THR A 131 3.85 16.67 2.29
N ASP A 132 4.78 17.62 2.30
CA ASP A 132 4.58 18.96 2.86
C ASP A 132 3.92 19.92 1.84
N ASP A 133 3.84 19.53 0.56
CA ASP A 133 3.27 20.30 -0.55
C ASP A 133 1.74 20.15 -0.61
N THR A 134 1.05 20.54 0.45
CA THR A 134 -0.39 20.35 0.60
C THR A 134 -1.23 21.03 -0.48
N ASP A 135 -0.72 22.12 -1.06
CA ASP A 135 -1.39 22.87 -2.12
C ASP A 135 -1.27 22.22 -3.51
N LEU A 136 -0.36 21.25 -3.67
CA LEU A 136 -0.12 20.53 -4.92
C LEU A 136 -0.87 19.20 -5.00
N VAL A 137 -1.55 18.79 -3.93
CA VAL A 137 -2.23 17.49 -3.87
C VAL A 137 -3.71 17.65 -3.55
N LEU A 138 -4.53 16.74 -4.08
CA LEU A 138 -5.97 16.73 -3.83
C LEU A 138 -6.28 16.40 -2.36
N THR A 139 -5.63 15.37 -1.84
CA THR A 139 -5.80 14.92 -0.46
C THR A 139 -4.59 14.09 -0.01
N GLN A 140 -4.45 13.98 1.31
CA GLN A 140 -3.47 13.14 1.97
C GLN A 140 -4.19 12.13 2.85
N ILE A 141 -3.90 10.84 2.68
CA ILE A 141 -4.58 9.73 3.37
C ILE A 141 -3.55 8.93 4.16
N GLN A 142 -3.62 8.97 5.48
CA GLN A 142 -2.64 8.24 6.32
C GLN A 142 -3.19 7.88 7.70
N THR A 143 -2.58 6.88 8.31
CA THR A 143 -2.66 6.65 9.75
C THR A 143 -1.69 7.59 10.49
N ASN A 144 -1.99 7.92 11.74
CA ASN A 144 -1.06 8.68 12.57
C ASN A 144 -0.04 7.73 13.22
N ASP A 145 1.15 7.66 12.67
CA ASP A 145 2.22 6.77 13.13
C ASP A 145 2.68 7.07 14.58
N TYR A 146 2.69 8.34 14.98
CA TYR A 146 3.01 8.71 16.35
C TYR A 146 1.95 8.18 17.33
N ASP A 147 0.67 8.39 17.03
CA ASP A 147 -0.42 7.93 17.91
C ASP A 147 -0.45 6.40 18.01
N ILE A 148 -0.16 5.69 16.90
CA ILE A 148 -0.03 4.24 16.91
C ILE A 148 1.12 3.82 17.85
N GLY A 149 2.29 4.43 17.67
CA GLY A 149 3.45 4.14 18.52
C GLY A 149 3.18 4.40 19.99
N PHE A 150 2.57 5.54 20.29
CA PHE A 150 2.18 5.92 21.64
C PHE A 150 1.17 4.94 22.26
N TYR A 151 0.17 4.52 21.48
CA TYR A 151 -0.79 3.50 21.90
C TYR A 151 -0.11 2.16 22.17
N MET A 152 0.75 1.69 21.26
CA MET A 152 1.47 0.41 21.43
C MET A 152 2.39 0.43 22.66
N GLY A 153 3.06 1.54 22.94
CA GLY A 153 3.89 1.70 24.14
C GLY A 153 3.07 1.64 25.43
N ASN A 154 1.93 2.32 25.48
CA ASN A 154 1.01 2.23 26.64
C ASN A 154 0.43 0.82 26.79
N LEU A 155 0.06 0.18 25.69
CA LEU A 155 -0.44 -1.20 25.72
C LEU A 155 0.64 -2.18 26.21
N MET A 156 1.89 -2.00 25.81
CA MET A 156 3.03 -2.76 26.34
C MET A 156 3.16 -2.56 27.87
N ALA A 157 3.04 -1.32 28.35
CA ALA A 157 3.09 -1.03 29.77
C ALA A 157 1.95 -1.72 30.55
N GLU A 158 0.74 -1.76 30.00
CA GLU A 158 -0.39 -2.48 30.58
C GLU A 158 -0.10 -3.99 30.70
N TYR A 159 0.38 -4.63 29.61
CA TYR A 159 0.74 -6.06 29.62
C TYR A 159 1.85 -6.37 30.63
N LEU A 160 2.85 -5.51 30.76
CA LEU A 160 4.00 -5.69 31.64
C LEU A 160 3.79 -5.13 33.03
N LYS A 161 2.58 -4.58 33.34
CA LYS A 161 2.24 -3.98 34.64
C LYS A 161 3.18 -2.84 35.06
N GLU A 162 3.55 -2.03 34.06
CA GLU A 162 4.35 -0.82 34.18
C GLU A 162 5.79 -1.05 34.68
N GLU A 163 6.36 -2.24 34.43
CA GLU A 163 7.74 -2.56 34.84
C GLU A 163 8.47 -3.43 33.83
N GLY A 164 9.79 -3.24 33.72
CA GLY A 164 10.69 -4.10 32.93
C GLY A 164 11.28 -3.43 31.70
N LYS A 165 12.12 -4.18 31.01
CA LYS A 165 12.81 -3.73 29.80
C LYS A 165 12.07 -4.19 28.56
N VAL A 166 11.88 -3.25 27.64
CA VAL A 166 11.26 -3.45 26.34
C VAL A 166 12.29 -3.15 25.27
N MET A 167 12.30 -3.88 24.18
CA MET A 167 13.17 -3.60 23.03
C MET A 167 12.36 -3.26 21.78
N SER A 168 12.96 -2.43 20.93
CA SER A 168 12.50 -2.15 19.57
C SER A 168 13.70 -1.90 18.67
N VAL A 169 13.49 -1.83 17.37
CA VAL A 169 14.54 -1.54 16.39
C VAL A 169 14.06 -0.43 15.45
N THR A 170 14.84 0.64 15.35
CA THR A 170 14.58 1.75 14.43
C THR A 170 15.20 1.50 13.06
N THR A 171 14.68 2.22 12.05
CA THR A 171 15.25 2.27 10.68
C THR A 171 15.21 3.72 10.16
N PRO A 172 15.97 4.06 9.11
CA PRO A 172 16.02 5.42 8.55
C PRO A 172 14.76 5.84 7.79
N SER A 173 13.57 5.55 8.26
CA SER A 173 12.29 5.96 7.65
C SER A 173 11.58 6.98 8.52
N VAL A 174 10.97 8.01 7.94
CA VAL A 174 10.29 9.08 8.70
C VAL A 174 9.10 8.51 9.50
N SER A 175 8.26 7.71 8.89
CA SER A 175 7.10 7.08 9.56
C SER A 175 7.53 6.19 10.72
N VAL A 176 8.59 5.42 10.54
CA VAL A 176 9.19 4.62 11.61
C VAL A 176 9.74 5.48 12.73
N SER A 177 10.34 6.63 12.41
CA SER A 177 10.84 7.58 13.38
C SER A 177 9.73 8.13 14.28
N ASP A 178 8.58 8.49 13.69
CA ASP A 178 7.43 8.99 14.45
C ASP A 178 6.82 7.91 15.33
N ARG A 179 6.70 6.68 14.83
CA ARG A 179 6.23 5.53 15.61
C ARG A 179 7.14 5.22 16.79
N ASN A 180 8.46 5.18 16.54
CA ASN A 180 9.45 4.94 17.61
C ASN A 180 9.47 6.08 18.64
N ARG A 181 9.23 7.33 18.21
CA ARG A 181 9.06 8.46 19.12
C ARG A 181 7.82 8.26 20.01
N GLY A 182 6.70 7.81 19.44
CA GLY A 182 5.52 7.45 20.19
C GLY A 182 5.79 6.34 21.20
N PHE A 183 6.51 5.27 20.82
CA PHE A 183 6.94 4.22 21.77
C PHE A 183 7.73 4.79 22.93
N GLN A 184 8.76 5.59 22.63
CA GLN A 184 9.64 6.17 23.64
C GLN A 184 8.84 7.05 24.62
N GLU A 185 8.07 8.01 24.08
CA GLU A 185 7.29 8.93 24.90
C GLU A 185 6.21 8.22 25.75
N ALA A 186 5.66 7.10 25.28
CA ALA A 186 4.75 6.29 26.07
C ALA A 186 5.48 5.57 27.20
N ILE A 187 6.58 4.89 26.91
CA ILE A 187 7.36 4.15 27.93
C ILE A 187 7.97 5.08 28.96
N ASP A 188 8.42 6.27 28.58
CA ASP A 188 8.99 7.28 29.49
C ASP A 188 8.02 7.76 30.58
N GLN A 189 6.71 7.53 30.44
CA GLN A 189 5.71 7.82 31.48
C GLN A 189 5.76 6.84 32.66
N TYR A 190 6.39 5.68 32.48
CA TYR A 190 6.45 4.60 33.44
C TYR A 190 7.85 4.49 34.04
N PRO A 191 8.09 4.95 35.29
CA PRO A 191 9.44 5.09 35.85
C PRO A 191 10.19 3.77 36.04
N ASN A 192 9.49 2.63 36.01
CA ASN A 192 10.09 1.30 36.16
C ASN A 192 10.23 0.56 34.83
N MET A 193 9.98 1.24 33.69
CA MET A 193 10.15 0.70 32.35
C MET A 193 11.35 1.35 31.66
N GLU A 194 12.00 0.60 30.79
CA GLU A 194 13.11 1.04 29.95
C GLU A 194 12.92 0.57 28.52
N LEU A 195 13.00 1.47 27.53
CA LEU A 195 13.01 1.12 26.12
C LEU A 195 14.44 1.06 25.59
N ILE A 196 14.85 -0.13 25.14
CA ILE A 196 16.14 -0.37 24.50
C ILE A 196 15.94 -0.32 22.99
N MET A 197 16.51 0.70 22.34
CA MET A 197 16.39 0.93 20.91
C MET A 197 17.62 0.41 20.17
N GLY A 198 17.43 -0.61 19.31
CA GLY A 198 18.42 -1.00 18.32
C GLY A 198 18.30 -0.21 17.02
N GLU A 199 19.25 -0.36 16.12
CA GLU A 199 19.23 0.26 14.80
C GLU A 199 19.54 -0.78 13.73
N ALA A 200 18.70 -0.90 12.71
CA ALA A 200 18.88 -1.75 11.54
C ALA A 200 18.85 -0.89 10.25
N ALA A 201 19.53 -1.36 9.21
CA ALA A 201 19.60 -0.64 7.93
C ALA A 201 18.22 -0.50 7.26
N ASN A 202 17.35 -1.47 7.47
CA ASN A 202 15.97 -1.49 6.99
C ASN A 202 15.09 -2.38 7.90
N ALA A 203 13.80 -2.45 7.64
CA ALA A 203 12.85 -3.23 8.42
C ALA A 203 12.71 -4.69 7.93
N LEU A 204 13.80 -5.32 7.48
CA LEU A 204 13.80 -6.72 7.04
C LEU A 204 14.22 -7.66 8.17
N ALA A 205 13.75 -8.91 8.12
CA ALA A 205 14.08 -9.93 9.12
C ALA A 205 15.58 -10.18 9.24
N GLU A 206 16.28 -10.27 8.11
CA GLU A 206 17.72 -10.52 8.03
C GLU A 206 18.59 -9.43 8.66
N THR A 207 18.14 -8.18 8.64
CA THR A 207 18.85 -7.04 9.26
C THR A 207 18.45 -6.83 10.71
N THR A 208 17.24 -7.22 11.09
CA THR A 208 16.71 -7.08 12.45
C THR A 208 17.22 -8.18 13.38
N LEU A 209 17.28 -9.42 12.91
CA LEU A 209 17.68 -10.58 13.72
C LEU A 209 19.00 -10.36 14.47
N PRO A 210 20.14 -10.00 13.82
CA PRO A 210 21.40 -9.81 14.52
C PRO A 210 21.39 -8.65 15.51
N VAL A 211 20.56 -7.63 15.27
CA VAL A 211 20.39 -6.50 16.21
C VAL A 211 19.69 -6.97 17.48
N VAL A 212 18.60 -7.74 17.34
CA VAL A 212 17.86 -8.29 18.48
C VAL A 212 18.71 -9.30 19.26
N GLU A 213 19.45 -10.19 18.58
CA GLU A 213 20.41 -11.08 19.25
C GLU A 213 21.42 -10.31 20.09
N SER A 214 21.95 -9.20 19.57
CA SER A 214 22.89 -8.34 20.29
C SER A 214 22.24 -7.68 21.52
N ILE A 215 21.00 -7.22 21.41
CA ILE A 215 20.25 -6.66 22.52
C ILE A 215 20.04 -7.71 23.61
N LEU A 216 19.58 -8.91 23.26
CA LEU A 216 19.33 -10.01 24.20
C LEU A 216 20.59 -10.51 24.89
N GLN A 217 21.75 -10.51 24.22
CA GLN A 217 23.03 -10.86 24.83
C GLN A 217 23.44 -9.89 25.95
N VAL A 218 23.18 -8.61 25.78
CA VAL A 218 23.53 -7.56 26.76
C VAL A 218 22.44 -7.38 27.80
N ASN A 219 21.19 -7.59 27.43
CA ASN A 219 20.00 -7.40 28.26
C ASN A 219 19.15 -8.68 28.30
N PRO A 220 19.59 -9.75 29.01
CA PRO A 220 18.88 -11.02 29.07
C PRO A 220 17.57 -10.92 29.90
N ASP A 221 17.31 -9.78 30.50
CA ASP A 221 16.13 -9.44 31.30
C ASP A 221 15.07 -8.64 30.51
N VAL A 222 15.22 -8.53 29.18
CA VAL A 222 14.19 -7.96 28.31
C VAL A 222 12.95 -8.84 28.30
N ILE A 223 11.77 -8.25 28.51
CA ILE A 223 10.49 -8.94 28.56
C ILE A 223 9.44 -8.39 27.60
N GLY A 224 9.78 -7.44 26.74
CA GLY A 224 8.88 -6.88 25.72
C GLY A 224 9.56 -6.62 24.38
N TRP A 225 8.81 -6.79 23.29
CA TRP A 225 9.16 -6.41 21.92
C TRP A 225 8.09 -5.51 21.31
N LEU A 226 8.48 -4.34 20.81
CA LEU A 226 7.65 -3.42 20.02
C LEU A 226 8.13 -3.41 18.56
N GLY A 227 7.38 -4.07 17.70
CA GLY A 227 7.70 -4.22 16.28
C GLY A 227 7.02 -3.17 15.41
N ILE A 228 7.75 -2.62 14.45
CA ILE A 228 7.25 -1.59 13.51
C ILE A 228 6.63 -2.17 12.24
N SER A 229 6.86 -3.46 11.96
CA SER A 229 6.34 -4.16 10.78
C SER A 229 6.44 -5.67 10.97
N GLU A 230 5.72 -6.43 10.13
CA GLU A 230 5.78 -7.90 10.10
C GLU A 230 7.21 -8.43 9.89
N THR A 231 7.86 -7.97 8.82
CA THR A 231 9.17 -8.50 8.44
C THR A 231 10.22 -8.24 9.52
N GLN A 232 10.14 -7.11 10.21
CA GLN A 232 10.98 -6.83 11.37
C GLN A 232 10.66 -7.78 12.54
N SER A 233 9.37 -7.96 12.85
CA SER A 233 8.94 -8.84 13.94
C SER A 233 9.29 -10.30 13.69
N MET A 234 9.27 -10.77 12.45
CA MET A 234 9.77 -12.12 12.10
C MET A 234 11.23 -12.32 12.47
N GLY A 235 12.07 -11.31 12.19
CA GLY A 235 13.48 -11.34 12.60
C GLY A 235 13.66 -11.37 14.12
N ALA A 236 12.90 -10.52 14.82
CA ALA A 236 12.92 -10.44 16.28
C ALA A 236 12.42 -11.73 16.94
N ILE A 237 11.29 -12.27 16.48
CA ILE A 237 10.72 -13.53 17.01
C ILE A 237 11.71 -14.68 16.82
N SER A 238 12.38 -14.74 15.66
CA SER A 238 13.42 -15.75 15.42
C SER A 238 14.59 -15.64 16.41
N ALA A 239 15.05 -14.43 16.73
CA ALA A 239 16.10 -14.21 17.73
C ALA A 239 15.63 -14.55 19.17
N ILE A 240 14.40 -14.17 19.53
CA ILE A 240 13.76 -14.47 20.82
C ILE A 240 13.61 -15.99 20.98
N GLU A 241 13.18 -16.71 19.95
CA GLU A 241 13.04 -18.16 19.94
C GLU A 241 14.40 -18.84 20.08
N ALA A 242 15.41 -18.40 19.34
CA ALA A 242 16.78 -18.93 19.42
C ALA A 242 17.40 -18.72 20.82
N ALA A 243 17.04 -17.64 21.50
CA ALA A 243 17.43 -17.37 22.88
C ALA A 243 16.62 -18.20 23.92
N GLY A 244 15.61 -18.97 23.49
CA GLY A 244 14.73 -19.75 24.39
C GLY A 244 13.77 -18.88 25.20
N MET A 245 13.48 -17.67 24.77
CA MET A 245 12.67 -16.68 25.48
C MET A 245 11.25 -16.54 24.91
N LEU A 246 10.87 -17.33 23.89
CA LEU A 246 9.51 -17.30 23.34
C LEU A 246 8.48 -17.68 24.43
N GLY A 247 7.43 -16.88 24.55
CA GLY A 247 6.44 -16.99 25.63
C GLY A 247 6.89 -16.36 26.99
N GLN A 248 8.09 -15.78 27.05
CA GLN A 248 8.56 -14.96 28.16
C GLN A 248 8.65 -13.48 27.79
N VAL A 249 8.70 -13.19 26.48
CA VAL A 249 8.72 -11.83 25.93
C VAL A 249 7.32 -11.52 25.38
N THR A 250 6.70 -10.47 25.87
CA THR A 250 5.46 -9.90 25.33
C THR A 250 5.73 -9.28 23.96
N ILE A 251 4.98 -9.68 22.95
CA ILE A 251 5.19 -9.22 21.56
C ILE A 251 3.99 -8.42 21.09
N ILE A 252 4.24 -7.16 20.74
CA ILE A 252 3.28 -6.27 20.08
C ILE A 252 3.91 -5.75 18.80
N ASP A 253 3.24 -5.95 17.66
CA ASP A 253 3.73 -5.45 16.39
C ASP A 253 2.67 -4.72 15.57
N MET A 254 3.07 -4.23 14.42
CA MET A 254 2.21 -3.57 13.46
C MET A 254 2.31 -4.27 12.12
N SER A 255 1.28 -5.06 11.79
CA SER A 255 1.25 -5.84 10.56
C SER A 255 -0.16 -6.29 10.18
N ALA A 256 -0.84 -7.01 11.07
CA ALA A 256 -2.09 -7.73 10.80
C ALA A 256 -2.02 -8.68 9.58
N SER A 257 -0.80 -9.12 9.23
CA SER A 257 -0.60 -10.10 8.16
C SER A 257 -1.10 -11.49 8.56
N PRO A 258 -1.31 -12.41 7.61
CA PRO A 258 -1.67 -13.80 7.92
C PRO A 258 -0.73 -14.46 8.93
N THR A 259 0.57 -14.14 8.87
CA THR A 259 1.58 -14.64 9.82
C THR A 259 1.35 -14.10 11.23
N SER A 260 1.23 -12.77 11.37
CA SER A 260 0.96 -12.14 12.68
C SER A 260 -0.37 -12.60 13.27
N LEU A 261 -1.42 -12.73 12.46
CA LEU A 261 -2.71 -13.26 12.92
C LEU A 261 -2.60 -14.71 13.44
N SER A 262 -1.80 -15.55 12.74
CA SER A 262 -1.50 -16.92 13.20
C SER A 262 -0.78 -16.91 14.54
N PHE A 263 0.23 -16.03 14.72
CA PHE A 263 0.97 -15.92 15.96
C PHE A 263 0.09 -15.43 17.11
N VAL A 264 -0.83 -14.50 16.88
CA VAL A 264 -1.81 -14.07 17.87
C VAL A 264 -2.72 -15.24 18.29
N LYS A 265 -3.24 -16.02 17.33
CA LYS A 265 -4.05 -17.21 17.65
C LYS A 265 -3.29 -18.28 18.42
N GLU A 266 -2.04 -18.51 18.06
CA GLU A 266 -1.16 -19.48 18.72
C GLU A 266 -0.67 -19.00 20.11
N GLY A 267 -0.87 -17.73 20.46
CA GLY A 267 -0.38 -17.14 21.70
C GLY A 267 1.14 -16.94 21.71
N LYS A 268 1.75 -16.79 20.54
CA LYS A 268 3.16 -16.41 20.36
C LYS A 268 3.35 -14.90 20.32
N GLN A 269 2.27 -14.17 20.11
CA GLN A 269 2.19 -12.72 20.03
C GLN A 269 0.89 -12.26 20.70
N GLU A 270 0.95 -11.20 21.48
CA GLU A 270 -0.20 -10.69 22.20
C GLU A 270 -1.10 -9.84 21.34
N VAL A 271 -0.50 -8.92 20.54
CA VAL A 271 -1.25 -7.97 19.74
C VAL A 271 -0.54 -7.71 18.40
N THR A 272 -1.33 -7.60 17.35
CA THR A 272 -0.90 -6.98 16.09
C THR A 272 -1.82 -5.81 15.73
N ILE A 273 -1.25 -4.73 15.19
CA ILE A 273 -2.02 -3.55 14.79
C ILE A 273 -2.25 -3.56 13.28
N ASP A 274 -3.51 -3.41 12.86
CA ASP A 274 -3.88 -3.16 11.46
C ASP A 274 -3.94 -1.66 11.18
N GLN A 275 -3.12 -1.18 10.26
CA GLN A 275 -3.16 0.19 9.69
C GLN A 275 -4.31 0.37 8.69
N GLN A 276 -5.11 -0.64 8.45
CA GLN A 276 -6.17 -0.65 7.46
C GLN A 276 -5.73 -0.33 6.03
N ALA A 277 -4.68 -1.01 5.57
CA ALA A 277 -4.13 -0.82 4.22
C ALA A 277 -5.19 -0.91 3.12
N TYR A 278 -6.10 -1.89 3.19
CA TYR A 278 -7.21 -2.02 2.26
C TYR A 278 -8.13 -0.78 2.27
N GLN A 279 -8.44 -0.26 3.47
CA GLN A 279 -9.28 0.93 3.61
C GLN A 279 -8.60 2.19 3.07
N ILE A 280 -7.27 2.30 3.19
CA ILE A 280 -6.49 3.38 2.54
C ILE A 280 -6.74 3.34 1.03
N GLY A 281 -6.66 2.16 0.41
CA GLY A 281 -6.95 2.00 -1.01
C GLY A 281 -8.38 2.37 -1.39
N VAL A 282 -9.37 1.97 -0.59
CA VAL A 282 -10.78 2.35 -0.76
C VAL A 282 -10.93 3.88 -0.73
N LEU A 283 -10.34 4.54 0.26
CA LEU A 283 -10.40 6.00 0.41
C LEU A 283 -9.71 6.74 -0.73
N ILE A 284 -8.63 6.22 -1.30
CA ILE A 284 -8.01 6.75 -2.53
C ILE A 284 -9.02 6.72 -3.68
N GLY A 285 -9.67 5.57 -3.89
CA GLY A 285 -10.67 5.40 -4.95
C GLY A 285 -11.89 6.29 -4.76
N GLU A 286 -12.44 6.34 -3.55
CA GLU A 286 -13.58 7.20 -3.22
C GLU A 286 -13.25 8.69 -3.39
N SER A 287 -12.05 9.12 -3.01
CA SER A 287 -11.59 10.51 -3.20
C SER A 287 -11.50 10.87 -4.68
N ALA A 288 -10.97 9.97 -5.52
CA ALA A 288 -10.93 10.17 -6.96
C ALA A 288 -12.34 10.25 -7.57
N LEU A 289 -13.27 9.36 -7.18
CA LEU A 289 -14.65 9.38 -7.65
C LEU A 289 -15.39 10.65 -7.21
N LYS A 290 -15.27 11.08 -5.94
CA LYS A 290 -15.87 12.32 -5.46
C LYS A 290 -15.38 13.53 -6.27
N ASN A 291 -14.07 13.64 -6.44
CA ASN A 291 -13.50 14.74 -7.21
C ASN A 291 -13.95 14.73 -8.67
N SER A 292 -14.00 13.56 -9.32
CA SER A 292 -14.48 13.44 -10.71
C SER A 292 -15.96 13.85 -10.88
N ASN A 293 -16.77 13.67 -9.83
CA ASN A 293 -18.16 14.11 -9.79
C ASN A 293 -18.31 15.60 -9.44
N GLY A 294 -17.20 16.33 -9.20
CA GLY A 294 -17.23 17.73 -8.78
C GLY A 294 -17.62 17.93 -7.31
N GLU A 295 -17.50 16.89 -6.49
CA GLU A 295 -17.72 16.92 -5.06
C GLU A 295 -16.44 17.34 -4.31
N ASP A 296 -16.62 17.96 -3.15
CA ASP A 296 -15.51 18.37 -2.30
C ASP A 296 -14.82 17.16 -1.66
N VAL A 297 -13.49 17.18 -1.67
CA VAL A 297 -12.63 16.17 -1.01
C VAL A 297 -11.90 16.86 0.14
N GLU A 298 -11.90 16.24 1.31
CA GLU A 298 -11.13 16.73 2.45
C GLU A 298 -9.63 16.69 2.12
N SER A 299 -8.91 17.75 2.45
CA SER A 299 -7.46 17.85 2.17
C SER A 299 -6.61 16.84 2.95
N TYR A 300 -7.16 16.31 4.05
CA TYR A 300 -6.51 15.29 4.89
C TYR A 300 -7.55 14.32 5.43
N ILE A 301 -7.31 13.03 5.26
CA ILE A 301 -8.15 11.93 5.74
C ILE A 301 -7.33 11.07 6.70
N ALA A 302 -7.67 11.13 7.98
CA ALA A 302 -7.08 10.26 9.00
C ALA A 302 -7.71 8.86 8.92
N VAL A 303 -6.88 7.84 8.80
CA VAL A 303 -7.33 6.44 8.78
C VAL A 303 -7.21 5.87 10.20
N PRO A 304 -8.28 5.36 10.79
CA PRO A 304 -8.20 4.69 12.08
C PRO A 304 -7.41 3.37 11.96
N TRP A 305 -6.96 2.82 13.08
CA TRP A 305 -6.31 1.50 13.14
C TRP A 305 -7.08 0.57 14.08
N TYR A 306 -6.80 -0.74 13.99
CA TYR A 306 -7.36 -1.75 14.88
C TYR A 306 -6.27 -2.52 15.62
N ALA A 307 -6.45 -2.72 16.91
CA ALA A 307 -5.66 -3.66 17.70
C ALA A 307 -6.32 -5.04 17.62
N ILE A 308 -5.57 -6.03 17.13
CA ILE A 308 -6.02 -7.39 16.98
C ILE A 308 -5.34 -8.23 18.05
N THR A 309 -6.17 -8.84 18.88
CA THR A 309 -5.79 -9.69 20.00
C THR A 309 -6.40 -11.08 19.83
N LYS A 310 -6.09 -11.99 20.71
CA LYS A 310 -6.69 -13.32 20.73
C LYS A 310 -8.22 -13.30 20.84
N ASP A 311 -8.79 -12.23 21.40
CA ASP A 311 -10.23 -12.13 21.64
C ASP A 311 -11.01 -11.73 20.38
N ASN A 312 -10.37 -11.06 19.41
CA ASN A 312 -11.05 -10.54 18.22
C ASN A 312 -10.43 -11.00 16.88
N VAL A 313 -9.38 -11.81 16.89
CA VAL A 313 -8.68 -12.23 15.67
C VAL A 313 -9.57 -13.02 14.71
N GLU A 314 -10.48 -13.85 15.19
CA GLU A 314 -11.40 -14.62 14.34
C GLU A 314 -12.43 -13.70 13.65
N GLU A 315 -12.95 -12.72 14.38
CA GLU A 315 -13.86 -11.70 13.81
C GLU A 315 -13.15 -10.86 12.75
N TYR A 316 -11.92 -10.46 13.03
CA TYR A 316 -11.09 -9.71 12.07
C TYR A 316 -10.83 -10.52 10.79
N GLU A 317 -10.46 -11.80 10.90
CA GLU A 317 -10.25 -12.67 9.72
C GLU A 317 -11.53 -12.84 8.88
N ALA A 318 -12.68 -12.98 9.55
CA ALA A 318 -13.97 -13.05 8.86
C ALA A 318 -14.26 -11.78 8.07
N MET A 319 -13.96 -10.60 8.66
CA MET A 319 -14.10 -9.31 7.99
C MET A 319 -13.16 -9.20 6.78
N VAL A 320 -11.90 -9.61 6.90
CA VAL A 320 -10.93 -9.60 5.78
C VAL A 320 -11.36 -10.55 4.66
N ALA A 321 -11.89 -11.74 4.99
CA ALA A 321 -12.37 -12.71 4.01
C ALA A 321 -13.58 -12.20 3.20
N GLU A 322 -14.36 -11.28 3.73
CA GLU A 322 -15.45 -10.63 3.00
C GLU A 322 -14.99 -9.62 1.97
N ARG A 323 -13.83 -8.97 2.19
CA ARG A 323 -13.22 -8.02 1.24
C ARG A 323 -12.79 -8.68 -0.08
N SER A 324 -12.64 -10.00 -0.08
CA SER A 324 -12.17 -10.79 -1.24
C SER A 324 -13.30 -11.39 -2.08
N LYS A 325 -14.57 -11.13 -1.73
CA LYS A 325 -15.78 -11.60 -2.44
C LYS A 325 -16.34 -10.54 -3.38
#